data_45983d30ed8fb52d947031e4978c9289
#
_entry.id   45983d30ed8fb52d947031e4978c9289
#
_cell.length_a   1.000
_cell.length_b   1.000
_cell.length_c   1.000
_cell.angle_alpha   90.00
_cell.angle_beta   90.00
_cell.angle_gamma   90.00
#
_symmetry.space_group_name_H-M   'P 1'
#
loop_
_entity.id
_entity.type
_entity.pdbx_description
1 polymer ?
#
loop_
_entity_poly.entity_id
_entity_poly.type
_entity_poly.pdbx_seq_one_letter_code
_entity_poly.pdbx_strand_id
1 'polypeptide(L)'
;MFQTLIAQIKEYKKPSILASLFMTLEVMFEISIPFVMANLLDKGVQQSNMSNIWLYGGLMLVCAFLSLFCGMQSARYAAFASAGFAKNLRQAIFKKVQSFSFENIDKFSAGGLVTRMMTDVTNVQNSYQMIIRVCVRAPLNLIFAITASFLINGQMAWIFVGVTLFLGAILALITKIVYPLFTQVFEAYDNLNNSIKENITNMRVVKSYVKEQEETDKFKRASRRIYQMFMRAIRVVVMSNPAMMLSMYASFLMISWFGAHLIVVGNLSTGELTSMFSYTMTILISLMMFMMIFVMLSISMASVERINDVLSTEATILSPENGLTEVKDGSISFDHVDFSYTDENGDKTHVLKDITLDIKSGEVIGILGGTGSGKSSLVQLIPRLYDVEAGQVKVAGHNVKDYDLDSLRKQVAMVLQTNVLFSGTIKENMRWGNKQATDEEIIQACKIAQADEFIQEFKEGYDTKIERGGANVSGGQRQRLCIARALLMNPKILILDDSTSAVDTKTDSLIRQGFASSLKDTTKIIIGQRISSIQDADRIIVMNDGRIDAIGTHDDLVANNAIYRDVYKMQTQGKGVADAE
;
A
#
# COMPACT_ATOMS: atom_id res chain seq x y z
N MET A 1 13.35 -6.39 -10.18
CA MET A 1 13.06 -5.25 -9.30
C MET A 1 13.21 -3.90 -10.00
N PHE A 2 14.41 -3.39 -10.31
CA PHE A 2 14.57 -2.07 -10.94
C PHE A 2 13.95 -1.97 -12.34
N GLN A 3 14.00 -3.02 -13.14
CA GLN A 3 13.41 -3.04 -14.49
C GLN A 3 11.89 -2.79 -14.47
N THR A 4 11.19 -3.37 -13.50
CA THR A 4 9.74 -3.22 -13.33
C THR A 4 9.36 -1.77 -13.02
N LEU A 5 10.15 -1.09 -12.18
CA LEU A 5 9.94 0.31 -11.82
C LEU A 5 10.34 1.24 -12.96
N ILE A 6 11.50 1.03 -13.59
CA ILE A 6 11.97 1.83 -14.74
C ILE A 6 10.97 1.77 -15.91
N ALA A 7 10.32 0.62 -16.09
CA ALA A 7 9.28 0.47 -17.10
C ALA A 7 8.09 1.44 -16.89
N GLN A 8 7.85 1.92 -15.66
CA GLN A 8 6.76 2.87 -15.36
C GLN A 8 7.11 4.33 -15.66
N ILE A 9 8.34 4.63 -16.09
CA ILE A 9 8.71 5.98 -16.54
C ILE A 9 7.96 6.35 -17.84
N LYS A 10 7.72 5.37 -18.73
CA LYS A 10 6.92 5.50 -19.97
C LYS A 10 7.17 6.81 -20.73
N GLU A 11 6.15 7.67 -20.84
CA GLU A 11 6.17 8.95 -21.53
C GLU A 11 7.06 10.01 -20.88
N TYR A 12 7.47 9.82 -19.62
CA TYR A 12 8.31 10.79 -18.88
C TYR A 12 9.82 10.61 -19.07
N LYS A 13 10.26 9.70 -19.97
CA LYS A 13 11.69 9.52 -20.30
C LYS A 13 12.35 10.81 -20.82
N LYS A 14 11.69 11.51 -21.75
CA LYS A 14 12.20 12.77 -22.29
C LYS A 14 12.38 13.86 -21.23
N PRO A 15 11.35 14.18 -20.39
CA PRO A 15 11.52 15.11 -19.27
C PRO A 15 12.64 14.71 -18.29
N SER A 16 12.82 13.42 -18.02
CA SER A 16 13.90 12.95 -17.14
C SER A 16 15.29 13.23 -17.70
N ILE A 17 15.50 12.97 -18.98
CA ILE A 17 16.76 13.25 -19.67
C ILE A 17 17.01 14.76 -19.72
N LEU A 18 15.98 15.57 -20.05
CA LEU A 18 16.08 17.02 -20.06
C LEU A 18 16.42 17.59 -18.68
N ALA A 19 15.85 17.04 -17.60
CA ALA A 19 16.19 17.45 -16.24
C ALA A 19 17.68 17.26 -15.93
N SER A 20 18.24 16.09 -16.28
CA SER A 20 19.67 15.80 -16.11
C SER A 20 20.56 16.63 -17.03
N LEU A 21 20.13 16.89 -18.27
CA LEU A 21 20.85 17.73 -19.22
C LEU A 21 20.97 19.18 -18.73
N PHE A 22 19.84 19.78 -18.31
CA PHE A 22 19.84 21.13 -17.76
C PHE A 22 20.63 21.21 -16.45
N MET A 23 20.63 20.15 -15.62
CA MET A 23 21.48 20.08 -14.45
C MET A 23 22.98 20.09 -14.82
N THR A 24 23.36 19.36 -15.84
CA THR A 24 24.75 19.37 -16.36
C THR A 24 25.17 20.74 -16.82
N LEU A 25 24.31 21.45 -17.60
CA LEU A 25 24.56 22.81 -18.05
C LEU A 25 24.62 23.80 -16.89
N GLU A 26 23.75 23.68 -15.89
CA GLU A 26 23.79 24.49 -14.67
C GLU A 26 25.15 24.39 -13.99
N VAL A 27 25.64 23.14 -13.77
CA VAL A 27 26.95 22.88 -13.15
C VAL A 27 28.08 23.45 -13.98
N MET A 28 28.04 23.34 -15.30
CA MET A 28 29.08 23.92 -16.20
C MET A 28 29.17 25.44 -16.05
N PHE A 29 28.02 26.13 -16.05
CA PHE A 29 28.01 27.58 -15.88
C PHE A 29 28.42 27.98 -14.46
N GLU A 30 27.99 27.27 -13.44
CA GLU A 30 28.36 27.50 -12.04
C GLU A 30 29.89 27.39 -11.83
N ILE A 31 30.53 26.36 -12.37
CA ILE A 31 31.98 26.12 -12.28
C ILE A 31 32.79 27.15 -13.13
N SER A 32 32.20 27.72 -14.17
CA SER A 32 32.85 28.74 -14.97
C SER A 32 32.96 30.09 -14.26
N ILE A 33 32.10 30.40 -13.28
CA ILE A 33 32.11 31.70 -12.58
C ILE A 33 33.43 31.99 -11.87
N PRO A 34 34.02 31.09 -11.05
CA PRO A 34 35.32 31.31 -10.42
C PRO A 34 36.45 31.51 -11.46
N PHE A 35 36.39 30.79 -12.60
CA PHE A 35 37.38 30.93 -13.65
C PHE A 35 37.34 32.34 -14.31
N VAL A 36 36.14 32.85 -14.57
CA VAL A 36 35.94 34.22 -15.08
C VAL A 36 36.33 35.26 -14.03
N MET A 37 36.08 35.00 -12.77
CA MET A 37 36.49 35.84 -11.64
C MET A 37 38.02 36.00 -11.56
N ALA A 38 38.78 34.91 -11.84
CA ALA A 38 40.23 34.99 -11.92
C ALA A 38 40.67 36.00 -12.97
N ASN A 39 40.10 35.89 -14.18
CA ASN A 39 40.43 36.84 -15.28
C ASN A 39 40.01 38.29 -14.94
N LEU A 40 38.89 38.49 -14.23
CA LEU A 40 38.45 39.81 -13.80
C LEU A 40 39.50 40.42 -12.81
N LEU A 41 39.99 39.65 -11.87
CA LEU A 41 41.00 40.12 -10.93
C LEU A 41 42.35 40.43 -11.61
N ASP A 42 42.83 39.51 -12.45
CA ASP A 42 44.16 39.61 -13.06
C ASP A 42 44.24 40.63 -14.17
N LYS A 43 43.25 40.64 -15.11
CA LYS A 43 43.25 41.50 -16.31
C LYS A 43 42.45 42.79 -16.11
N GLY A 44 41.56 42.82 -15.11
CA GLY A 44 40.75 44.00 -14.80
C GLY A 44 41.34 44.81 -13.68
N VAL A 45 41.32 44.23 -12.44
CA VAL A 45 41.69 44.96 -11.23
C VAL A 45 43.19 45.23 -11.16
N GLN A 46 44.04 44.21 -11.34
CA GLN A 46 45.49 44.36 -11.22
C GLN A 46 46.07 45.31 -12.30
N GLN A 47 45.51 45.23 -13.52
CA GLN A 47 45.94 46.11 -14.62
C GLN A 47 45.19 47.46 -14.65
N SER A 48 44.33 47.72 -13.63
CA SER A 48 43.51 48.93 -13.55
C SER A 48 42.72 49.24 -14.83
N ASN A 49 42.29 48.18 -15.56
CA ASN A 49 41.60 48.27 -16.83
C ASN A 49 40.08 48.16 -16.64
N MET A 50 39.41 49.31 -16.65
CA MET A 50 37.95 49.38 -16.44
C MET A 50 37.15 48.63 -17.53
N SER A 51 37.64 48.60 -18.77
CA SER A 51 36.97 47.88 -19.87
C SER A 51 36.93 46.36 -19.60
N ASN A 52 38.02 45.81 -19.11
CA ASN A 52 38.08 44.39 -18.76
C ASN A 52 37.20 44.07 -17.54
N ILE A 53 37.09 45.01 -16.57
CA ILE A 53 36.18 44.84 -15.42
C ILE A 53 34.72 44.72 -15.91
N TRP A 54 34.29 45.62 -16.78
CA TRP A 54 32.95 45.56 -17.39
C TRP A 54 32.73 44.29 -18.21
N LEU A 55 33.73 43.87 -19.01
CA LEU A 55 33.65 42.67 -19.84
C LEU A 55 33.50 41.39 -18.97
N TYR A 56 34.43 41.16 -18.05
CA TYR A 56 34.40 39.93 -17.22
C TYR A 56 33.28 39.97 -16.17
N GLY A 57 32.95 41.14 -15.61
CA GLY A 57 31.79 41.30 -14.73
C GLY A 57 30.48 41.02 -15.47
N GLY A 58 30.33 41.52 -16.69
CA GLY A 58 29.19 41.20 -17.56
C GLY A 58 29.11 39.69 -17.89
N LEU A 59 30.26 39.06 -18.21
CA LEU A 59 30.30 37.62 -18.48
C LEU A 59 29.92 36.79 -17.25
N MET A 60 30.35 37.17 -16.03
CA MET A 60 29.92 36.52 -14.77
C MET A 60 28.42 36.62 -14.59
N LEU A 61 27.82 37.79 -14.84
CA LEU A 61 26.37 37.97 -14.78
C LEU A 61 25.64 37.07 -15.78
N VAL A 62 26.14 36.98 -17.03
CA VAL A 62 25.58 36.09 -18.04
C VAL A 62 25.67 34.63 -17.60
N CYS A 63 26.82 34.17 -17.10
CA CYS A 63 26.96 32.82 -16.57
C CYS A 63 25.99 32.54 -15.39
N ALA A 64 25.83 33.51 -14.45
CA ALA A 64 24.91 33.40 -13.34
C ALA A 64 23.43 33.29 -13.80
N PHE A 65 23.02 34.13 -14.80
CA PHE A 65 21.67 34.04 -15.35
C PHE A 65 21.43 32.73 -16.11
N LEU A 66 22.41 32.26 -16.88
CA LEU A 66 22.31 30.97 -17.57
C LEU A 66 22.25 29.80 -16.60
N SER A 67 23.07 29.83 -15.54
CA SER A 67 23.01 28.84 -14.45
C SER A 67 21.63 28.84 -13.77
N LEU A 68 21.11 30.02 -13.42
CA LEU A 68 19.77 30.16 -12.83
C LEU A 68 18.68 29.61 -13.79
N PHE A 69 18.72 29.96 -15.04
CA PHE A 69 17.77 29.48 -16.05
C PHE A 69 17.82 27.95 -16.19
N CYS A 70 19.01 27.37 -16.29
CA CYS A 70 19.21 25.92 -16.39
C CYS A 70 18.73 25.22 -15.12
N GLY A 71 19.01 25.79 -13.94
CA GLY A 71 18.55 25.27 -12.64
C GLY A 71 17.02 25.26 -12.52
N MET A 72 16.36 26.34 -12.95
CA MET A 72 14.89 26.41 -12.99
C MET A 72 14.30 25.35 -13.94
N GLN A 73 14.86 25.21 -15.15
CA GLN A 73 14.38 24.21 -16.11
C GLN A 73 14.64 22.77 -15.61
N SER A 74 15.81 22.50 -15.04
CA SER A 74 16.11 21.22 -14.41
C SER A 74 15.10 20.87 -13.32
N ALA A 75 14.81 21.83 -12.43
CA ALA A 75 13.82 21.64 -11.36
C ALA A 75 12.42 21.37 -11.89
N ARG A 76 11.98 22.14 -12.89
CA ARG A 76 10.67 21.99 -13.55
C ARG A 76 10.51 20.62 -14.21
N TYR A 77 11.47 20.22 -15.04
CA TYR A 77 11.42 18.92 -15.71
C TYR A 77 11.53 17.75 -14.73
N ALA A 78 12.33 17.88 -13.68
CA ALA A 78 12.46 16.86 -12.65
C ALA A 78 11.15 16.68 -11.84
N ALA A 79 10.52 17.79 -11.44
CA ALA A 79 9.23 17.75 -10.75
C ALA A 79 8.14 17.12 -11.63
N PHE A 80 8.08 17.51 -12.90
CA PHE A 80 7.12 16.96 -13.87
C PHE A 80 7.36 15.47 -14.10
N ALA A 81 8.61 15.05 -14.29
CA ALA A 81 8.99 13.66 -14.52
C ALA A 81 8.70 12.79 -13.29
N SER A 82 9.06 13.26 -12.09
CA SER A 82 8.85 12.48 -10.85
C SER A 82 7.36 12.35 -10.49
N ALA A 83 6.58 13.41 -10.65
CA ALA A 83 5.14 13.36 -10.44
C ALA A 83 4.44 12.43 -11.45
N GLY A 84 4.84 12.49 -12.72
CA GLY A 84 4.34 11.60 -13.77
C GLY A 84 4.73 10.14 -13.54
N PHE A 85 5.95 9.87 -13.15
CA PHE A 85 6.39 8.54 -12.75
C PHE A 85 5.55 7.99 -11.57
N ALA A 86 5.33 8.80 -10.53
CA ALA A 86 4.50 8.39 -9.39
C ALA A 86 3.04 8.13 -9.78
N LYS A 87 2.47 8.94 -10.70
CA LYS A 87 1.14 8.70 -11.27
C LYS A 87 1.08 7.32 -11.94
N ASN A 88 2.02 7.02 -12.82
CA ASN A 88 2.06 5.74 -13.53
C ASN A 88 2.25 4.56 -12.56
N LEU A 89 3.09 4.74 -11.54
CA LEU A 89 3.35 3.72 -10.52
C LEU A 89 2.09 3.44 -9.69
N ARG A 90 1.37 4.48 -9.23
CA ARG A 90 0.08 4.31 -8.52
C ARG A 90 -0.94 3.60 -9.40
N GLN A 91 -1.04 3.97 -10.67
CA GLN A 91 -1.94 3.32 -11.63
C GLN A 91 -1.58 1.84 -11.84
N ALA A 92 -0.30 1.52 -11.95
CA ALA A 92 0.17 0.15 -12.11
C ALA A 92 -0.15 -0.70 -10.87
N ILE A 93 0.13 -0.19 -9.66
CA ILE A 93 -0.20 -0.85 -8.39
C ILE A 93 -1.71 -1.04 -8.28
N PHE A 94 -2.52 -0.01 -8.53
CA PHE A 94 -3.96 -0.10 -8.44
C PHE A 94 -4.53 -1.16 -9.40
N LYS A 95 -4.08 -1.14 -10.66
CA LYS A 95 -4.49 -2.15 -11.66
C LYS A 95 -4.11 -3.56 -11.22
N LYS A 96 -2.92 -3.72 -10.64
CA LYS A 96 -2.44 -5.02 -10.15
C LYS A 96 -3.26 -5.51 -8.95
N VAL A 97 -3.55 -4.63 -8.00
CA VAL A 97 -4.40 -4.95 -6.83
C VAL A 97 -5.82 -5.35 -7.25
N GLN A 98 -6.39 -4.70 -8.28
CA GLN A 98 -7.70 -5.08 -8.82
C GLN A 98 -7.71 -6.48 -9.46
N SER A 99 -6.56 -7.00 -9.89
CA SER A 99 -6.44 -8.35 -10.43
C SER A 99 -6.15 -9.42 -9.37
N PHE A 100 -5.96 -9.06 -8.11
CA PHE A 100 -5.63 -9.98 -7.02
C PHE A 100 -6.81 -10.88 -6.66
N SER A 101 -6.50 -12.11 -6.31
CA SER A 101 -7.41 -13.04 -5.62
C SER A 101 -7.54 -12.65 -4.13
N PHE A 102 -8.51 -13.25 -3.43
CA PHE A 102 -8.66 -13.06 -1.99
C PHE A 102 -7.39 -13.46 -1.22
N GLU A 103 -6.78 -14.58 -1.57
CA GLU A 103 -5.52 -15.04 -0.99
C GLU A 103 -4.39 -13.99 -1.11
N ASN A 104 -4.27 -13.32 -2.27
CA ASN A 104 -3.30 -12.24 -2.42
C ASN A 104 -3.63 -11.03 -1.53
N ILE A 105 -4.94 -10.69 -1.37
CA ILE A 105 -5.37 -9.56 -0.53
C ILE A 105 -5.11 -9.88 0.94
N ASP A 106 -5.35 -11.11 1.38
CA ASP A 106 -5.08 -11.57 2.74
C ASP A 106 -3.59 -11.46 3.08
N LYS A 107 -2.70 -11.87 2.13
CA LYS A 107 -1.25 -11.74 2.27
C LYS A 107 -0.77 -10.31 2.49
N PHE A 108 -1.33 -9.33 1.77
CA PHE A 108 -0.83 -7.94 1.82
C PHE A 108 -1.55 -7.05 2.82
N SER A 109 -2.69 -7.42 3.31
CA SER A 109 -3.67 -6.62 4.05
C SER A 109 -4.10 -5.33 3.33
N ALA A 110 -5.35 -4.89 3.50
CA ALA A 110 -5.85 -3.66 2.87
C ALA A 110 -5.07 -2.41 3.32
N GLY A 111 -4.73 -2.33 4.62
CA GLY A 111 -3.94 -1.21 5.17
C GLY A 111 -2.52 -1.17 4.60
N GLY A 112 -1.89 -2.33 4.43
CA GLY A 112 -0.58 -2.46 3.81
C GLY A 112 -0.55 -2.00 2.36
N LEU A 113 -1.56 -2.37 1.56
CA LEU A 113 -1.70 -1.92 0.17
C LEU A 113 -1.90 -0.41 0.06
N VAL A 114 -2.71 0.19 0.93
CA VAL A 114 -2.89 1.66 0.99
C VAL A 114 -1.55 2.36 1.31
N THR A 115 -0.80 1.86 2.29
CA THR A 115 0.52 2.42 2.64
C THR A 115 1.49 2.37 1.46
N ARG A 116 1.52 1.26 0.71
CA ARG A 116 2.34 1.11 -0.49
C ARG A 116 1.96 2.11 -1.59
N MET A 117 0.65 2.32 -1.82
CA MET A 117 0.16 3.26 -2.84
C MET A 117 0.41 4.72 -2.47
N MET A 118 0.39 5.08 -1.19
CA MET A 118 0.50 6.47 -0.73
C MET A 118 1.94 6.81 -0.30
N THR A 119 2.41 6.20 0.77
CA THR A 119 3.70 6.54 1.39
C THR A 119 4.88 6.01 0.58
N ASP A 120 4.88 4.72 0.21
CA ASP A 120 6.01 4.13 -0.49
C ASP A 120 6.18 4.72 -1.89
N VAL A 121 5.09 4.95 -2.62
CA VAL A 121 5.17 5.62 -3.92
C VAL A 121 5.71 7.04 -3.78
N THR A 122 5.36 7.77 -2.71
CA THR A 122 5.90 9.12 -2.47
C THR A 122 7.39 9.09 -2.14
N ASN A 123 7.85 8.11 -1.35
CA ASN A 123 9.27 7.91 -1.07
C ASN A 123 10.06 7.62 -2.36
N VAL A 124 9.55 6.73 -3.19
CA VAL A 124 10.16 6.39 -4.49
C VAL A 124 10.12 7.58 -5.46
N GLN A 125 9.05 8.38 -5.47
CA GLN A 125 8.96 9.62 -6.25
C GLN A 125 10.06 10.61 -5.86
N ASN A 126 10.24 10.86 -4.55
CA ASN A 126 11.25 11.79 -4.05
C ASN A 126 12.66 11.30 -4.39
N SER A 127 12.91 10.00 -4.26
CA SER A 127 14.19 9.42 -4.64
C SER A 127 14.44 9.47 -6.13
N TYR A 128 13.43 9.23 -6.94
CA TYR A 128 13.56 9.39 -8.40
C TYR A 128 13.91 10.83 -8.78
N GLN A 129 13.24 11.83 -8.19
CA GLN A 129 13.57 13.24 -8.38
C GLN A 129 15.01 13.55 -7.96
N MET A 130 15.48 12.98 -6.85
CA MET A 130 16.84 13.13 -6.36
C MET A 130 17.87 12.49 -7.32
N ILE A 131 17.57 11.30 -7.83
CA ILE A 131 18.44 10.60 -8.79
C ILE A 131 18.66 11.44 -10.03
N ILE A 132 17.62 11.98 -10.65
CA ILE A 132 17.75 12.73 -11.90
C ILE A 132 18.34 14.15 -11.73
N ARG A 133 18.46 14.65 -10.50
CA ARG A 133 19.06 15.97 -10.20
C ARG A 133 20.33 15.84 -9.36
N VAL A 134 20.20 15.44 -8.10
CA VAL A 134 21.29 15.53 -7.11
C VAL A 134 22.37 14.49 -7.39
N CYS A 135 21.96 13.26 -7.77
CA CYS A 135 22.94 12.22 -8.15
C CYS A 135 23.68 12.55 -9.47
N VAL A 136 23.15 13.45 -10.28
CA VAL A 136 23.86 13.99 -11.45
C VAL A 136 24.74 15.18 -11.05
N ARG A 137 24.22 16.10 -10.22
CA ARG A 137 24.93 17.30 -9.81
C ARG A 137 26.20 17.02 -9.00
N ALA A 138 26.12 16.16 -7.99
CA ALA A 138 27.22 15.94 -7.07
C ALA A 138 28.50 15.40 -7.76
N PRO A 139 28.46 14.32 -8.57
CA PRO A 139 29.66 13.86 -9.28
C PRO A 139 30.15 14.86 -10.33
N LEU A 140 29.25 15.56 -11.05
CA LEU A 140 29.63 16.54 -12.04
C LEU A 140 30.33 17.74 -11.42
N ASN A 141 29.81 18.28 -10.30
CA ASN A 141 30.50 19.34 -9.55
C ASN A 141 31.90 18.92 -9.14
N LEU A 142 32.06 17.70 -8.61
CA LEU A 142 33.36 17.19 -8.20
C LEU A 142 34.33 17.06 -9.41
N ILE A 143 33.88 16.43 -10.47
CA ILE A 143 34.70 16.21 -11.68
C ILE A 143 35.07 17.55 -12.33
N PHE A 144 34.13 18.44 -12.54
CA PHE A 144 34.38 19.71 -13.19
C PHE A 144 35.24 20.65 -12.35
N ALA A 145 35.02 20.70 -11.01
CA ALA A 145 35.85 21.50 -10.11
C ALA A 145 37.31 21.01 -10.10
N ILE A 146 37.53 19.69 -10.01
CA ILE A 146 38.88 19.12 -10.09
C ILE A 146 39.50 19.38 -11.47
N THR A 147 38.76 19.18 -12.57
CA THR A 147 39.24 19.42 -13.91
C THR A 147 39.61 20.91 -14.11
N ALA A 148 38.75 21.84 -13.68
CA ALA A 148 39.02 23.26 -13.70
C ALA A 148 40.28 23.63 -12.91
N SER A 149 40.49 22.99 -11.75
CA SER A 149 41.70 23.18 -10.95
C SER A 149 42.97 22.70 -11.68
N PHE A 150 42.90 21.58 -12.41
CA PHE A 150 44.02 21.11 -13.24
C PHE A 150 44.32 22.05 -14.43
N LEU A 151 43.31 22.69 -15.00
CA LEU A 151 43.48 23.68 -16.08
C LEU A 151 44.15 24.97 -15.59
N ILE A 152 43.98 25.32 -14.32
CA ILE A 152 44.64 26.50 -13.70
C ILE A 152 46.08 26.15 -13.32
N ASN A 153 46.26 25.16 -12.45
CA ASN A 153 47.58 24.74 -12.05
C ASN A 153 47.61 23.28 -11.64
N GLY A 154 48.29 22.42 -12.41
CA GLY A 154 48.34 20.99 -12.20
C GLY A 154 48.99 20.56 -10.88
N GLN A 155 49.98 21.33 -10.37
CA GLN A 155 50.64 21.02 -9.10
C GLN A 155 49.68 21.21 -7.92
N MET A 156 48.94 22.28 -7.89
CA MET A 156 47.97 22.59 -6.85
C MET A 156 46.70 21.68 -6.92
N ALA A 157 46.34 21.26 -8.11
CA ALA A 157 45.16 20.38 -8.29
C ALA A 157 45.29 19.05 -7.54
N TRP A 158 46.50 18.55 -7.32
CA TRP A 158 46.73 17.35 -6.50
C TRP A 158 46.31 17.52 -5.03
N ILE A 159 46.28 18.76 -4.51
CA ILE A 159 45.76 19.05 -3.17
C ILE A 159 44.27 18.65 -3.11
N PHE A 160 43.49 19.02 -4.14
CA PHE A 160 42.05 18.66 -4.24
C PHE A 160 41.82 17.17 -4.34
N VAL A 161 42.65 16.44 -5.10
CA VAL A 161 42.60 15.00 -5.18
C VAL A 161 42.87 14.37 -3.81
N GLY A 162 43.92 14.83 -3.12
CA GLY A 162 44.27 14.37 -1.77
C GLY A 162 43.13 14.60 -0.76
N VAL A 163 42.59 15.82 -0.74
CA VAL A 163 41.48 16.20 0.16
C VAL A 163 40.21 15.40 -0.16
N THR A 164 39.91 15.20 -1.44
CA THR A 164 38.77 14.39 -1.88
C THR A 164 38.88 12.96 -1.41
N LEU A 165 40.05 12.33 -1.55
CA LEU A 165 40.30 10.97 -1.10
C LEU A 165 40.25 10.88 0.44
N PHE A 166 40.87 11.83 1.14
CA PHE A 166 40.88 11.88 2.60
C PHE A 166 39.48 12.02 3.19
N LEU A 167 38.77 13.08 2.78
CA LEU A 167 37.40 13.32 3.27
C LEU A 167 36.42 12.22 2.81
N GLY A 168 36.57 11.77 1.55
CA GLY A 168 35.77 10.66 1.02
C GLY A 168 35.95 9.37 1.82
N ALA A 169 37.19 9.02 2.20
CA ALA A 169 37.45 7.85 3.05
C ALA A 169 36.81 8.00 4.45
N ILE A 170 36.92 9.19 5.06
CA ILE A 170 36.29 9.47 6.38
C ILE A 170 34.77 9.34 6.27
N LEU A 171 34.15 9.95 5.25
CA LEU A 171 32.69 9.89 5.08
C LEU A 171 32.22 8.44 4.79
N ALA A 172 32.98 7.69 3.99
CA ALA A 172 32.68 6.28 3.76
C ALA A 172 32.77 5.44 5.04
N LEU A 173 33.78 5.70 5.89
CA LEU A 173 33.91 5.05 7.19
C LEU A 173 32.74 5.41 8.12
N ILE A 174 32.40 6.69 8.22
CA ILE A 174 31.24 7.17 9.01
C ILE A 174 29.97 6.46 8.53
N THR A 175 29.71 6.42 7.22
CA THR A 175 28.53 5.78 6.64
C THR A 175 28.48 4.28 6.98
N LYS A 176 29.61 3.57 6.89
CA LYS A 176 29.71 2.15 7.23
C LYS A 176 29.37 1.87 8.71
N ILE A 177 29.77 2.76 9.61
CA ILE A 177 29.49 2.64 11.06
C ILE A 177 28.03 3.04 11.37
N VAL A 178 27.53 4.06 10.72
CA VAL A 178 26.21 4.66 11.00
C VAL A 178 25.07 3.82 10.47
N TYR A 179 25.25 3.17 9.31
CA TYR A 179 24.20 2.37 8.66
C TYR A 179 23.56 1.33 9.59
N PRO A 180 24.31 0.40 10.22
CA PRO A 180 23.74 -0.60 11.12
C PRO A 180 23.12 0.01 12.39
N LEU A 181 23.60 1.17 12.84
CA LEU A 181 23.01 1.86 13.98
C LEU A 181 21.64 2.42 13.65
N PHE A 182 21.47 3.03 12.48
CA PHE A 182 20.16 3.52 12.05
C PHE A 182 19.17 2.40 11.77
N THR A 183 19.61 1.26 11.22
CA THR A 183 18.75 0.08 11.06
C THR A 183 18.13 -0.34 12.39
N GLN A 184 18.94 -0.45 13.45
CA GLN A 184 18.45 -0.77 14.80
C GLN A 184 17.50 0.30 15.36
N VAL A 185 17.76 1.58 15.07
CA VAL A 185 16.85 2.67 15.45
C VAL A 185 15.50 2.54 14.76
N PHE A 186 15.47 2.25 13.46
CA PHE A 186 14.23 2.06 12.71
C PHE A 186 13.43 0.86 13.19
N GLU A 187 14.07 -0.28 13.46
CA GLU A 187 13.41 -1.44 14.08
C GLU A 187 12.77 -1.09 15.44
N ALA A 188 13.49 -0.31 16.26
CA ALA A 188 12.95 0.14 17.55
C ALA A 188 11.77 1.12 17.38
N TYR A 189 11.77 1.97 16.35
CA TYR A 189 10.64 2.83 15.99
C TYR A 189 9.43 2.03 15.52
N ASP A 190 9.63 1.00 14.70
CA ASP A 190 8.54 0.14 14.21
C ASP A 190 7.87 -0.59 15.38
N ASN A 191 8.66 -1.11 16.32
CA ASN A 191 8.14 -1.74 17.53
C ASN A 191 7.36 -0.75 18.41
N LEU A 192 7.84 0.49 18.54
CA LEU A 192 7.11 1.54 19.27
C LEU A 192 5.80 1.91 18.57
N ASN A 193 5.82 2.09 17.26
CA ASN A 193 4.65 2.41 16.46
C ASN A 193 3.57 1.32 16.55
N ASN A 194 3.96 0.05 16.50
CA ASN A 194 3.05 -1.07 16.69
C ASN A 194 2.41 -1.06 18.07
N SER A 195 3.21 -0.82 19.13
CA SER A 195 2.71 -0.70 20.50
C SER A 195 1.76 0.49 20.69
N ILE A 196 2.05 1.65 20.07
CA ILE A 196 1.17 2.83 20.09
C ILE A 196 -0.15 2.51 19.37
N LYS A 197 -0.09 1.90 18.19
CA LYS A 197 -1.27 1.54 17.40
C LYS A 197 -2.16 0.58 18.17
N GLU A 198 -1.59 -0.45 18.80
CA GLU A 198 -2.29 -1.39 19.65
C GLU A 198 -2.99 -0.69 20.82
N ASN A 199 -2.26 0.18 21.53
CA ASN A 199 -2.78 0.94 22.68
C ASN A 199 -3.92 1.87 22.28
N ILE A 200 -3.76 2.67 21.21
CA ILE A 200 -4.79 3.61 20.73
C ILE A 200 -6.03 2.86 20.24
N THR A 201 -5.85 1.77 19.50
CA THR A 201 -6.98 0.95 19.01
C THR A 201 -7.77 0.37 20.17
N ASN A 202 -7.09 -0.07 21.24
CA ASN A 202 -7.69 -0.70 22.41
C ASN A 202 -7.80 0.26 23.61
N MET A 203 -7.83 1.58 23.39
CA MET A 203 -7.86 2.58 24.46
C MET A 203 -9.02 2.38 25.45
N ARG A 204 -10.17 1.88 24.98
CA ARG A 204 -11.30 1.55 25.87
C ARG A 204 -10.95 0.45 26.86
N VAL A 205 -10.16 -0.55 26.45
CA VAL A 205 -9.68 -1.63 27.32
C VAL A 205 -8.70 -1.07 28.34
N VAL A 206 -7.71 -0.26 27.90
CA VAL A 206 -6.75 0.39 28.80
C VAL A 206 -7.47 1.20 29.88
N LYS A 207 -8.50 1.97 29.49
CA LYS A 207 -9.33 2.75 30.42
C LYS A 207 -10.16 1.88 31.37
N SER A 208 -10.81 0.83 30.87
CA SER A 208 -11.67 -0.04 31.69
C SER A 208 -10.88 -0.84 32.75
N TYR A 209 -9.60 -1.13 32.49
CA TYR A 209 -8.72 -1.83 33.44
C TYR A 209 -7.80 -0.89 34.23
N VAL A 210 -7.94 0.45 34.08
CA VAL A 210 -7.14 1.48 34.77
C VAL A 210 -5.62 1.25 34.58
N LYS A 211 -5.21 0.95 33.34
CA LYS A 211 -3.81 0.62 33.00
C LYS A 211 -3.04 1.76 32.32
N GLU A 212 -3.54 3.00 32.38
CA GLU A 212 -2.92 4.16 31.72
C GLU A 212 -1.49 4.42 32.18
N GLN A 213 -1.23 4.26 33.50
CA GLN A 213 0.10 4.51 34.06
C GLN A 213 1.09 3.44 33.60
N GLU A 214 0.69 2.18 33.56
CA GLU A 214 1.52 1.06 33.10
C GLU A 214 1.90 1.21 31.63
N GLU A 215 0.93 1.54 30.79
CA GLU A 215 1.16 1.79 29.36
C GLU A 215 2.00 3.06 29.10
N THR A 216 1.80 4.11 29.91
CA THR A 216 2.63 5.31 29.87
C THR A 216 4.10 4.99 30.22
N ASP A 217 4.33 4.14 31.21
CA ASP A 217 5.69 3.76 31.62
C ASP A 217 6.33 2.80 30.60
N LYS A 218 5.56 1.93 29.97
CA LYS A 218 6.01 1.10 28.84
C LYS A 218 6.45 1.98 27.65
N PHE A 219 5.65 2.97 27.29
CA PHE A 219 5.99 3.95 26.26
C PHE A 219 7.26 4.74 26.61
N LYS A 220 7.40 5.25 27.85
CA LYS A 220 8.59 5.99 28.29
C LYS A 220 9.85 5.14 28.20
N ARG A 221 9.79 3.84 28.57
CA ARG A 221 10.93 2.92 28.45
C ARG A 221 11.34 2.71 26.99
N ALA A 222 10.37 2.46 26.10
CA ALA A 222 10.63 2.28 24.68
C ALA A 222 11.20 3.56 24.03
N SER A 223 10.59 4.72 24.31
CA SER A 223 11.06 6.02 23.84
C SER A 223 12.49 6.35 24.34
N ARG A 224 12.79 6.06 25.62
CA ARG A 224 14.14 6.24 26.17
C ARG A 224 15.17 5.34 25.49
N ARG A 225 14.80 4.11 25.15
CA ARG A 225 15.67 3.18 24.40
C ARG A 225 15.98 3.74 23.01
N ILE A 226 14.97 4.20 22.28
CA ILE A 226 15.13 4.84 20.96
C ILE A 226 16.04 6.07 21.08
N TYR A 227 15.79 6.94 22.05
CA TYR A 227 16.63 8.11 22.30
C TYR A 227 18.12 7.73 22.49
N GLN A 228 18.41 6.71 23.30
CA GLN A 228 19.78 6.26 23.53
C GLN A 228 20.44 5.70 22.27
N MET A 229 19.71 4.91 21.48
CA MET A 229 20.19 4.35 20.21
C MET A 229 20.42 5.46 19.18
N PHE A 230 19.46 6.37 19.04
CA PHE A 230 19.56 7.52 18.15
C PHE A 230 20.74 8.43 18.50
N MET A 231 20.94 8.72 19.80
CA MET A 231 22.07 9.51 20.26
C MET A 231 23.43 8.85 19.97
N ARG A 232 23.52 7.51 19.99
CA ARG A 232 24.74 6.81 19.56
C ARG A 232 25.01 7.00 18.07
N ALA A 233 23.98 6.85 17.22
CA ALA A 233 24.09 7.06 15.77
C ALA A 233 24.47 8.51 15.45
N ILE A 234 23.77 9.49 16.04
CA ILE A 234 24.02 10.92 15.82
C ILE A 234 25.41 11.35 16.25
N ARG A 235 25.97 10.84 17.36
CA ARG A 235 27.35 11.16 17.76
C ARG A 235 28.37 10.84 16.67
N VAL A 236 28.16 9.74 15.93
CA VAL A 236 29.04 9.38 14.82
C VAL A 236 28.79 10.28 13.61
N VAL A 237 27.52 10.55 13.27
CA VAL A 237 27.17 11.47 12.16
C VAL A 237 27.74 12.86 12.38
N VAL A 238 27.64 13.41 13.59
CA VAL A 238 28.12 14.76 13.91
C VAL A 238 29.63 14.90 13.67
N MET A 239 30.41 13.80 13.74
CA MET A 239 31.84 13.82 13.41
C MET A 239 32.14 14.18 11.95
N SER A 240 31.15 14.10 11.06
CA SER A 240 31.29 14.55 9.66
C SER A 240 31.57 16.07 9.57
N ASN A 241 30.98 16.90 10.46
CA ASN A 241 31.18 18.33 10.46
C ASN A 241 32.63 18.74 10.85
N PRO A 242 33.21 18.27 11.98
CA PRO A 242 34.61 18.49 12.27
C PRO A 242 35.56 17.97 11.17
N ALA A 243 35.27 16.82 10.58
CA ALA A 243 36.09 16.28 9.48
C ALA A 243 36.06 17.20 8.25
N MET A 244 34.88 17.71 7.90
CA MET A 244 34.71 18.69 6.81
C MET A 244 35.46 20.00 7.12
N MET A 245 35.28 20.55 8.33
CA MET A 245 35.97 21.78 8.76
C MET A 245 37.49 21.61 8.73
N LEU A 246 38.00 20.49 9.24
CA LEU A 246 39.43 20.17 9.19
C LEU A 246 39.92 20.11 7.75
N SER A 247 39.22 19.41 6.89
CA SER A 247 39.55 19.30 5.46
C SER A 247 39.52 20.67 4.76
N MET A 248 38.56 21.54 5.12
CA MET A 248 38.43 22.89 4.58
C MET A 248 39.61 23.75 4.99
N TYR A 249 39.89 23.85 6.30
CA TYR A 249 40.98 24.67 6.78
C TYR A 249 42.36 24.15 6.36
N ALA A 250 42.54 22.82 6.36
CA ALA A 250 43.76 22.23 5.84
C ALA A 250 43.97 22.57 4.34
N SER A 251 42.89 22.48 3.54
CA SER A 251 42.95 22.88 2.13
C SER A 251 43.31 24.35 1.96
N PHE A 252 42.65 25.25 2.72
CA PHE A 252 42.92 26.68 2.66
C PHE A 252 44.37 26.98 3.06
N LEU A 253 44.88 26.37 4.10
CA LEU A 253 46.29 26.56 4.54
C LEU A 253 47.25 26.06 3.46
N MET A 254 47.04 24.87 2.93
CA MET A 254 47.89 24.32 1.86
C MET A 254 47.84 25.18 0.60
N ILE A 255 46.63 25.55 0.14
CA ILE A 255 46.46 26.40 -1.05
C ILE A 255 47.09 27.77 -0.84
N SER A 256 46.94 28.40 0.37
CA SER A 256 47.58 29.66 0.68
C SER A 256 49.10 29.56 0.69
N TRP A 257 49.65 28.53 1.35
CA TRP A 257 51.09 28.33 1.47
C TRP A 257 51.76 28.06 0.11
N PHE A 258 51.29 27.04 -0.59
CA PHE A 258 51.87 26.68 -1.87
C PHE A 258 51.53 27.72 -2.96
N GLY A 259 50.32 28.29 -2.91
CA GLY A 259 49.88 29.34 -3.86
C GLY A 259 50.67 30.61 -3.71
N ALA A 260 50.95 31.08 -2.46
CA ALA A 260 51.81 32.23 -2.22
C ALA A 260 53.22 32.01 -2.80
N HIS A 261 53.80 30.84 -2.60
CA HIS A 261 55.10 30.49 -3.19
C HIS A 261 55.07 30.52 -4.72
N LEU A 262 54.05 29.96 -5.34
CA LEU A 262 53.88 29.95 -6.80
C LEU A 262 53.65 31.36 -7.38
N ILE A 263 52.96 32.24 -6.67
CA ILE A 263 52.75 33.62 -7.05
C ILE A 263 54.08 34.40 -7.04
N VAL A 264 54.93 34.23 -5.98
CA VAL A 264 56.24 34.86 -5.92
C VAL A 264 57.17 34.40 -7.03
N VAL A 265 57.08 33.15 -7.43
CA VAL A 265 57.86 32.59 -8.57
C VAL A 265 57.25 33.00 -9.92
N GLY A 266 56.02 33.55 -9.95
CA GLY A 266 55.34 33.99 -11.19
C GLY A 266 54.62 32.89 -11.94
N ASN A 267 54.39 31.71 -11.32
CA ASN A 267 53.74 30.56 -11.92
C ASN A 267 52.22 30.45 -11.58
N LEU A 268 51.69 31.38 -10.82
CA LEU A 268 50.27 31.48 -10.44
C LEU A 268 49.90 32.97 -10.28
N SER A 269 48.68 33.33 -10.67
CA SER A 269 48.13 34.68 -10.42
C SER A 269 47.32 34.72 -9.14
N THR A 270 47.03 35.93 -8.65
CA THR A 270 46.18 36.11 -7.44
C THR A 270 44.71 35.79 -7.75
N GLY A 271 44.28 36.05 -8.98
CA GLY A 271 42.93 35.65 -9.43
C GLY A 271 42.75 34.13 -9.49
N GLU A 272 43.77 33.43 -10.01
CA GLU A 272 43.78 31.96 -10.04
C GLU A 272 43.76 31.37 -8.63
N LEU A 273 44.51 31.93 -7.69
CA LEU A 273 44.47 31.51 -6.28
C LEU A 273 43.06 31.67 -5.66
N THR A 274 42.41 32.81 -5.95
CA THR A 274 41.05 33.08 -5.48
C THR A 274 40.05 32.05 -6.01
N SER A 275 40.21 31.64 -7.28
CA SER A 275 39.38 30.58 -7.88
C SER A 275 39.60 29.23 -7.23
N MET A 276 40.83 28.89 -6.82
CA MET A 276 41.13 27.65 -6.09
C MET A 276 40.41 27.60 -4.76
N PHE A 277 40.28 28.69 -4.01
CA PHE A 277 39.47 28.74 -2.78
C PHE A 277 38.00 28.45 -3.07
N SER A 278 37.43 28.99 -4.16
CA SER A 278 36.05 28.73 -4.53
C SER A 278 35.82 27.26 -4.90
N TYR A 279 36.73 26.63 -5.64
CA TYR A 279 36.65 25.20 -5.97
C TYR A 279 36.78 24.30 -4.73
N THR A 280 37.57 24.71 -3.72
CA THR A 280 37.61 23.96 -2.44
C THR A 280 36.23 23.82 -1.84
N MET A 281 35.46 24.90 -1.76
CA MET A 281 34.10 24.87 -1.23
C MET A 281 33.18 23.97 -2.07
N THR A 282 33.23 24.07 -3.38
CA THR A 282 32.41 23.26 -4.31
C THR A 282 32.70 21.78 -4.13
N ILE A 283 33.97 21.36 -4.02
CA ILE A 283 34.38 19.96 -3.83
C ILE A 283 33.87 19.43 -2.49
N LEU A 284 34.05 20.18 -1.39
CA LEU A 284 33.63 19.75 -0.06
C LEU A 284 32.11 19.62 0.04
N ILE A 285 31.34 20.57 -0.52
CA ILE A 285 29.88 20.51 -0.56
C ILE A 285 29.42 19.29 -1.39
N SER A 286 30.08 19.01 -2.51
CA SER A 286 29.76 17.84 -3.35
C SER A 286 29.95 16.52 -2.61
N LEU A 287 31.01 16.40 -1.82
CA LEU A 287 31.25 15.21 -0.97
C LEU A 287 30.17 15.04 0.11
N MET A 288 29.71 16.13 0.73
CA MET A 288 28.59 16.08 1.66
C MET A 288 27.27 15.66 0.99
N MET A 289 27.05 16.10 -0.24
CA MET A 289 25.88 15.67 -1.02
C MET A 289 25.87 14.15 -1.27
N PHE A 290 27.03 13.50 -1.48
CA PHE A 290 27.10 12.05 -1.61
C PHE A 290 26.58 11.32 -0.38
N MET A 291 26.91 11.79 0.82
CA MET A 291 26.40 11.19 2.06
C MET A 291 24.87 11.31 2.15
N MET A 292 24.31 12.48 1.81
CA MET A 292 22.86 12.70 1.79
C MET A 292 22.17 11.78 0.78
N ILE A 293 22.74 11.64 -0.43
CA ILE A 293 22.24 10.73 -1.48
C ILE A 293 22.17 9.29 -0.95
N PHE A 294 23.25 8.81 -0.32
CA PHE A 294 23.31 7.45 0.19
C PHE A 294 22.23 7.17 1.22
N VAL A 295 22.04 8.05 2.20
CA VAL A 295 20.99 7.90 3.23
C VAL A 295 19.60 7.86 2.59
N MET A 296 19.32 8.79 1.68
CA MET A 296 18.01 8.89 1.05
C MET A 296 17.69 7.66 0.17
N LEU A 297 18.66 7.19 -0.59
CA LEU A 297 18.49 5.98 -1.42
C LEU A 297 18.29 4.74 -0.54
N SER A 298 19.01 4.63 0.60
CA SER A 298 18.85 3.52 1.52
C SER A 298 17.44 3.44 2.11
N ILE A 299 16.88 4.57 2.54
CA ILE A 299 15.49 4.65 3.03
C ILE A 299 14.49 4.24 1.94
N SER A 300 14.72 4.69 0.72
CA SER A 300 13.81 4.42 -0.39
C SER A 300 13.86 2.99 -0.89
N MET A 301 14.97 2.29 -0.67
CA MET A 301 15.15 0.90 -1.12
C MET A 301 14.09 -0.03 -0.51
N ALA A 302 13.78 0.12 0.78
CA ALA A 302 12.71 -0.64 1.44
C ALA A 302 11.34 -0.37 0.79
N SER A 303 11.05 0.89 0.42
CA SER A 303 9.81 1.22 -0.30
C SER A 303 9.77 0.63 -1.71
N VAL A 304 10.91 0.58 -2.40
CA VAL A 304 11.07 -0.06 -3.72
C VAL A 304 10.78 -1.56 -3.62
N GLU A 305 11.30 -2.24 -2.62
CA GLU A 305 11.09 -3.67 -2.38
C GLU A 305 9.61 -3.97 -2.15
N ARG A 306 8.95 -3.26 -1.24
CA ARG A 306 7.52 -3.44 -0.96
C ARG A 306 6.62 -3.19 -2.17
N ILE A 307 6.93 -2.20 -3.00
CA ILE A 307 6.19 -1.94 -4.25
C ILE A 307 6.46 -3.06 -5.26
N ASN A 308 7.70 -3.49 -5.39
CA ASN A 308 8.04 -4.58 -6.29
C ASN A 308 7.33 -5.88 -5.92
N ASP A 309 7.19 -6.20 -4.63
CA ASP A 309 6.45 -7.37 -4.16
C ASP A 309 5.02 -7.36 -4.68
N VAL A 310 4.32 -6.21 -4.62
CA VAL A 310 2.97 -6.08 -5.16
C VAL A 310 2.95 -6.25 -6.67
N LEU A 311 3.86 -5.59 -7.39
CA LEU A 311 3.88 -5.62 -8.86
C LEU A 311 4.29 -6.97 -9.43
N SER A 312 5.14 -7.72 -8.73
CA SER A 312 5.62 -9.04 -9.14
C SER A 312 4.72 -10.21 -8.71
N THR A 313 3.86 -10.00 -7.70
CA THR A 313 2.93 -11.05 -7.25
C THR A 313 1.88 -11.30 -8.33
N GLU A 314 1.77 -12.53 -8.79
CA GLU A 314 0.72 -12.93 -9.73
C GLU A 314 -0.56 -13.28 -8.98
N ALA A 315 -1.70 -13.07 -9.63
CA ALA A 315 -2.98 -13.52 -9.10
C ALA A 315 -3.00 -15.06 -9.06
N THR A 316 -3.34 -15.62 -7.91
CA THR A 316 -3.38 -17.09 -7.75
C THR A 316 -4.57 -17.72 -8.47
N ILE A 317 -5.64 -16.93 -8.69
CA ILE A 317 -6.86 -17.37 -9.37
C ILE A 317 -7.05 -16.52 -10.62
N LEU A 318 -7.06 -17.18 -11.77
CA LEU A 318 -7.27 -16.54 -13.07
C LEU A 318 -8.43 -17.22 -13.81
N SER A 319 -9.14 -16.45 -14.65
CA SER A 319 -10.07 -17.01 -15.62
C SER A 319 -9.32 -17.83 -16.67
N PRO A 320 -9.78 -19.03 -17.04
CA PRO A 320 -9.23 -19.77 -18.17
C PRO A 320 -9.50 -19.01 -19.50
N GLU A 321 -8.60 -19.16 -20.49
CA GLU A 321 -8.70 -18.43 -21.77
C GLU A 321 -10.02 -18.72 -22.53
N ASN A 322 -10.58 -19.93 -22.37
CA ASN A 322 -11.83 -20.36 -22.97
C ASN A 322 -12.85 -20.78 -21.90
N GLY A 323 -12.99 -19.99 -20.84
CA GLY A 323 -13.88 -20.30 -19.73
C GLY A 323 -15.35 -20.31 -20.13
N LEU A 324 -16.12 -21.18 -19.47
CA LEU A 324 -17.59 -21.24 -19.64
C LEU A 324 -18.19 -19.91 -19.15
N THR A 325 -19.04 -19.33 -20.00
CA THR A 325 -19.67 -18.02 -19.73
C THR A 325 -21.12 -18.12 -19.26
N GLU A 326 -21.69 -19.33 -19.26
CA GLU A 326 -23.06 -19.56 -18.86
C GLU A 326 -23.15 -20.56 -17.70
N VAL A 327 -23.83 -20.20 -16.63
CA VAL A 327 -24.21 -21.10 -15.53
C VAL A 327 -25.67 -21.50 -15.77
N LYS A 328 -25.90 -22.76 -16.17
CA LYS A 328 -27.22 -23.25 -16.63
C LYS A 328 -28.23 -23.29 -15.48
N ASP A 329 -27.83 -23.79 -14.32
CA ASP A 329 -28.71 -23.98 -13.17
C ASP A 329 -27.95 -23.72 -11.85
N GLY A 330 -28.63 -23.82 -10.72
CA GLY A 330 -28.04 -23.57 -9.38
C GLY A 330 -27.58 -24.85 -8.67
N SER A 331 -27.34 -25.96 -9.36
CA SER A 331 -26.83 -27.19 -8.73
C SER A 331 -25.38 -27.04 -8.33
N ILE A 332 -24.99 -27.61 -7.18
CA ILE A 332 -23.65 -27.52 -6.60
C ILE A 332 -23.23 -28.90 -6.13
N SER A 333 -21.98 -29.29 -6.41
CA SER A 333 -21.41 -30.56 -5.92
C SER A 333 -20.00 -30.31 -5.39
N PHE A 334 -19.73 -30.84 -4.21
CA PHE A 334 -18.39 -30.97 -3.61
C PHE A 334 -18.01 -32.44 -3.67
N ASP A 335 -16.84 -32.73 -4.20
CA ASP A 335 -16.37 -34.08 -4.44
C ASP A 335 -14.99 -34.24 -3.76
N HIS A 336 -14.98 -34.84 -2.56
CA HIS A 336 -13.81 -35.07 -1.70
C HIS A 336 -12.92 -33.81 -1.53
N VAL A 337 -13.54 -32.70 -1.13
CA VAL A 337 -12.87 -31.39 -1.06
C VAL A 337 -12.10 -31.21 0.23
N ASP A 338 -10.79 -30.91 0.09
CA ASP A 338 -9.93 -30.41 1.15
C ASP A 338 -9.55 -28.94 0.88
N PHE A 339 -9.52 -28.14 1.94
CA PHE A 339 -9.16 -26.73 1.84
C PHE A 339 -8.36 -26.24 3.05
N SER A 340 -7.30 -25.45 2.77
CA SER A 340 -6.46 -24.81 3.77
C SER A 340 -6.27 -23.33 3.45
N TYR A 341 -6.22 -22.48 4.48
CA TYR A 341 -5.68 -21.12 4.33
C TYR A 341 -4.16 -21.16 4.45
N THR A 342 -3.50 -20.34 3.64
CA THR A 342 -2.05 -20.13 3.72
C THR A 342 -1.79 -18.75 4.34
N ASP A 343 -1.00 -18.69 5.41
CA ASP A 343 -0.63 -17.42 6.05
C ASP A 343 0.51 -16.69 5.32
N GLU A 344 0.91 -15.51 5.85
CA GLU A 344 2.01 -14.69 5.29
C GLU A 344 3.36 -15.43 5.30
N ASN A 345 3.55 -16.42 6.18
CA ASN A 345 4.77 -17.20 6.31
C ASN A 345 4.78 -18.46 5.42
N GLY A 346 3.64 -18.77 4.80
CA GLY A 346 3.46 -19.98 3.99
C GLY A 346 2.97 -21.19 4.79
N ASP A 347 2.63 -21.01 6.08
CA ASP A 347 2.07 -22.07 6.92
C ASP A 347 0.60 -22.31 6.55
N LYS A 348 0.24 -23.59 6.42
CA LYS A 348 -1.11 -23.99 6.03
C LYS A 348 -1.95 -24.37 7.25
N THR A 349 -3.13 -23.79 7.34
CA THR A 349 -4.15 -24.14 8.33
C THR A 349 -5.28 -24.88 7.64
N HIS A 350 -5.41 -26.20 7.90
CA HIS A 350 -6.49 -27.04 7.35
C HIS A 350 -7.84 -26.64 7.95
N VAL A 351 -8.79 -26.31 7.08
CA VAL A 351 -10.13 -25.83 7.48
C VAL A 351 -11.25 -26.75 7.02
N LEU A 352 -11.15 -27.32 5.83
CA LEU A 352 -12.14 -28.31 5.34
C LEU A 352 -11.43 -29.62 5.03
N LYS A 353 -12.09 -30.72 5.40
CA LYS A 353 -11.51 -32.08 5.36
C LYS A 353 -12.51 -33.05 4.76
N ASP A 354 -12.22 -33.54 3.55
CA ASP A 354 -12.99 -34.57 2.86
C ASP A 354 -14.49 -34.24 2.74
N ILE A 355 -14.80 -33.04 2.23
CA ILE A 355 -16.18 -32.60 2.07
C ILE A 355 -16.77 -33.21 0.80
N THR A 356 -17.84 -34.02 0.97
CA THR A 356 -18.64 -34.57 -0.12
C THR A 356 -20.10 -34.16 0.09
N LEU A 357 -20.67 -33.43 -0.88
CA LEU A 357 -22.01 -32.84 -0.78
C LEU A 357 -22.59 -32.55 -2.14
N ASP A 358 -23.86 -32.92 -2.35
CA ASP A 358 -24.62 -32.56 -3.55
C ASP A 358 -25.84 -31.72 -3.17
N ILE A 359 -26.01 -30.57 -3.83
CA ILE A 359 -27.14 -29.64 -3.68
C ILE A 359 -27.85 -29.52 -5.02
N LYS A 360 -29.17 -29.71 -5.03
CA LYS A 360 -30.00 -29.60 -6.23
C LYS A 360 -30.31 -28.14 -6.54
N SER A 361 -30.54 -27.85 -7.82
CA SER A 361 -30.99 -26.51 -8.25
C SER A 361 -32.32 -26.14 -7.58
N GLY A 362 -32.42 -24.93 -7.07
CA GLY A 362 -33.61 -24.40 -6.38
C GLY A 362 -33.73 -24.81 -4.90
N GLU A 363 -32.89 -25.72 -4.41
CA GLU A 363 -32.93 -26.22 -3.03
C GLU A 363 -32.53 -25.13 -2.01
N VAL A 364 -33.15 -25.15 -0.86
CA VAL A 364 -32.83 -24.29 0.29
C VAL A 364 -31.99 -25.09 1.29
N ILE A 365 -30.74 -24.71 1.47
CA ILE A 365 -29.80 -25.37 2.37
C ILE A 365 -29.52 -24.48 3.58
N GLY A 366 -29.73 -25.03 4.78
CA GLY A 366 -29.25 -24.44 6.04
C GLY A 366 -27.86 -24.99 6.40
N ILE A 367 -26.97 -24.16 6.91
CA ILE A 367 -25.67 -24.62 7.44
C ILE A 367 -25.53 -24.17 8.89
N LEU A 368 -25.35 -25.14 9.79
CA LEU A 368 -25.11 -24.95 11.23
C LEU A 368 -23.74 -25.48 11.63
N GLY A 369 -23.17 -24.92 12.65
CA GLY A 369 -21.91 -25.39 13.26
C GLY A 369 -21.27 -24.34 14.15
N GLY A 370 -20.34 -24.74 14.99
CA GLY A 370 -19.59 -23.88 15.88
C GLY A 370 -18.74 -22.84 15.16
N THR A 371 -18.24 -21.84 15.88
CA THR A 371 -17.26 -20.90 15.35
C THR A 371 -15.98 -21.67 14.96
N GLY A 372 -15.44 -21.41 13.77
CA GLY A 372 -14.26 -22.12 13.25
C GLY A 372 -14.56 -23.48 12.60
N SER A 373 -15.81 -23.94 12.49
CA SER A 373 -16.15 -25.22 11.86
C SER A 373 -16.04 -25.25 10.33
N GLY A 374 -15.65 -24.16 9.66
CA GLY A 374 -15.43 -24.09 8.21
C GLY A 374 -16.63 -23.65 7.36
N LYS A 375 -17.75 -23.22 7.95
CA LYS A 375 -18.97 -22.81 7.22
C LYS A 375 -18.75 -21.77 6.15
N SER A 376 -18.16 -20.63 6.51
CA SER A 376 -17.88 -19.54 5.58
C SER A 376 -16.86 -19.96 4.51
N SER A 377 -15.87 -20.76 4.89
CA SER A 377 -14.88 -21.30 3.94
C SER A 377 -15.52 -22.19 2.90
N LEU A 378 -16.48 -23.05 3.30
CA LEU A 378 -17.22 -23.93 2.39
C LEU A 378 -17.94 -23.13 1.30
N VAL A 379 -18.71 -22.12 1.69
CA VAL A 379 -19.50 -21.34 0.72
C VAL A 379 -18.65 -20.41 -0.14
N GLN A 380 -17.48 -19.97 0.32
CA GLN A 380 -16.54 -19.14 -0.44
C GLN A 380 -15.89 -19.88 -1.62
N LEU A 381 -15.87 -21.21 -1.61
CA LEU A 381 -15.38 -22.04 -2.70
C LEU A 381 -16.34 -22.07 -3.90
N ILE A 382 -17.64 -21.83 -3.69
CA ILE A 382 -18.66 -21.87 -4.75
C ILE A 382 -18.44 -20.75 -5.80
N PRO A 383 -18.29 -19.46 -5.43
CA PRO A 383 -17.93 -18.39 -6.36
C PRO A 383 -16.43 -18.38 -6.71
N ARG A 384 -15.68 -19.41 -6.34
CA ARG A 384 -14.24 -19.54 -6.53
C ARG A 384 -13.50 -18.30 -6.01
N LEU A 385 -13.75 -17.91 -4.74
CA LEU A 385 -12.94 -16.87 -4.06
C LEU A 385 -11.60 -17.45 -3.63
N TYR A 386 -11.54 -18.77 -3.37
CA TYR A 386 -10.35 -19.57 -3.13
C TYR A 386 -10.42 -20.85 -3.98
N ASP A 387 -9.26 -21.44 -4.28
CA ASP A 387 -9.16 -22.75 -4.93
C ASP A 387 -8.99 -23.87 -3.88
N VAL A 388 -9.54 -25.04 -4.14
CA VAL A 388 -9.41 -26.22 -3.29
C VAL A 388 -8.02 -26.84 -3.38
N GLU A 389 -7.54 -27.44 -2.27
CA GLU A 389 -6.26 -28.13 -2.19
C GLU A 389 -6.37 -29.53 -2.83
N ALA A 390 -7.44 -30.26 -2.54
CA ALA A 390 -7.77 -31.53 -3.16
C ALA A 390 -9.28 -31.61 -3.47
N GLY A 391 -9.66 -32.54 -4.34
CA GLY A 391 -11.05 -32.69 -4.77
C GLY A 391 -11.46 -31.63 -5.81
N GLN A 392 -12.77 -31.43 -5.96
CA GLN A 392 -13.33 -30.46 -6.89
C GLN A 392 -14.69 -29.92 -6.44
N VAL A 393 -14.93 -28.64 -6.76
CA VAL A 393 -16.25 -28.01 -6.59
C VAL A 393 -16.85 -27.80 -7.97
N LYS A 394 -18.10 -28.24 -8.14
CA LYS A 394 -18.84 -28.10 -9.40
C LYS A 394 -20.07 -27.23 -9.19
N VAL A 395 -20.37 -26.40 -10.18
CA VAL A 395 -21.60 -25.62 -10.30
C VAL A 395 -22.24 -25.97 -11.66
N ALA A 396 -23.54 -26.26 -11.69
CA ALA A 396 -24.24 -26.71 -12.89
C ALA A 396 -23.50 -27.86 -13.61
N GLY A 397 -22.93 -28.81 -12.84
CA GLY A 397 -22.23 -29.99 -13.34
C GLY A 397 -20.80 -29.76 -13.86
N HIS A 398 -20.30 -28.52 -13.91
CA HIS A 398 -18.95 -28.19 -14.36
C HIS A 398 -18.07 -27.72 -13.19
N ASN A 399 -16.76 -28.01 -13.26
CA ASN A 399 -15.83 -27.54 -12.25
C ASN A 399 -15.80 -26.00 -12.22
N VAL A 400 -15.77 -25.39 -11.03
CA VAL A 400 -15.69 -23.92 -10.91
C VAL A 400 -14.42 -23.34 -11.55
N LYS A 401 -13.38 -24.15 -11.75
CA LYS A 401 -12.14 -23.78 -12.45
C LYS A 401 -12.31 -23.60 -13.95
N ASP A 402 -13.35 -24.22 -14.54
CA ASP A 402 -13.62 -24.18 -15.98
C ASP A 402 -14.42 -22.95 -16.41
N TYR A 403 -14.96 -22.20 -15.44
CA TYR A 403 -15.73 -20.98 -15.71
C TYR A 403 -14.86 -19.75 -15.87
N ASP A 404 -15.32 -18.83 -16.73
CA ASP A 404 -14.92 -17.42 -16.62
C ASP A 404 -15.37 -16.87 -15.26
N LEU A 405 -14.44 -16.27 -14.51
CA LEU A 405 -14.68 -15.83 -13.12
C LEU A 405 -15.80 -14.78 -13.02
N ASP A 406 -15.83 -13.84 -13.96
CA ASP A 406 -16.87 -12.79 -13.96
C ASP A 406 -18.25 -13.39 -14.20
N SER A 407 -18.33 -14.37 -15.10
CA SER A 407 -19.58 -15.06 -15.44
C SER A 407 -20.08 -15.91 -14.27
N LEU A 408 -19.20 -16.67 -13.62
CA LEU A 408 -19.55 -17.45 -12.42
C LEU A 408 -20.03 -16.54 -11.29
N ARG A 409 -19.25 -15.49 -10.97
CA ARG A 409 -19.54 -14.58 -9.84
C ARG A 409 -20.78 -13.72 -10.06
N LYS A 410 -21.18 -13.45 -11.30
CA LYS A 410 -22.47 -12.81 -11.60
C LYS A 410 -23.67 -13.70 -11.31
N GLN A 411 -23.50 -15.02 -11.35
CA GLN A 411 -24.58 -15.98 -11.10
C GLN A 411 -24.58 -16.55 -9.67
N VAL A 412 -23.53 -16.26 -8.89
CA VAL A 412 -23.42 -16.65 -7.48
C VAL A 412 -23.34 -15.37 -6.62
N ALA A 413 -24.49 -14.88 -6.17
CA ALA A 413 -24.53 -13.74 -5.27
C ALA A 413 -24.22 -14.17 -3.83
N MET A 414 -23.34 -13.44 -3.17
CA MET A 414 -22.94 -13.72 -1.79
C MET A 414 -23.10 -12.47 -0.92
N VAL A 415 -23.85 -12.59 0.17
CA VAL A 415 -23.91 -11.61 1.25
C VAL A 415 -22.98 -12.08 2.34
N LEU A 416 -21.88 -11.35 2.51
CA LEU A 416 -20.81 -11.69 3.47
C LEU A 416 -21.24 -11.40 4.90
N GLN A 417 -20.64 -12.08 5.87
CA GLN A 417 -20.82 -11.81 7.31
C GLN A 417 -20.55 -10.36 7.68
N THR A 418 -19.50 -9.74 7.10
CA THR A 418 -19.21 -8.32 7.25
C THR A 418 -19.89 -7.53 6.15
N ASN A 419 -21.01 -6.91 6.47
CA ASN A 419 -21.80 -6.12 5.53
C ASN A 419 -21.21 -4.73 5.33
N VAL A 420 -20.79 -4.41 4.10
CA VAL A 420 -20.17 -3.13 3.74
C VAL A 420 -21.01 -2.41 2.69
N LEU A 421 -21.31 -1.12 2.96
CA LEU A 421 -21.88 -0.20 1.99
C LEU A 421 -20.82 0.84 1.61
N PHE A 422 -20.86 1.26 0.34
CA PHE A 422 -19.98 2.30 -0.15
C PHE A 422 -20.58 3.68 0.06
N SER A 423 -19.71 4.70 0.16
CA SER A 423 -20.17 6.09 0.17
C SER A 423 -20.89 6.43 -1.12
N GLY A 424 -22.06 7.03 -1.02
CA GLY A 424 -22.94 7.34 -2.14
C GLY A 424 -24.40 7.21 -1.73
N THR A 425 -25.35 7.30 -2.65
CA THR A 425 -26.77 7.13 -2.33
C THR A 425 -27.14 5.65 -2.12
N ILE A 426 -28.32 5.40 -1.54
CA ILE A 426 -28.87 4.03 -1.45
C ILE A 426 -29.01 3.45 -2.87
N LYS A 427 -29.55 4.22 -3.83
CA LYS A 427 -29.65 3.78 -5.24
C LYS A 427 -28.31 3.40 -5.84
N GLU A 428 -27.28 4.20 -5.63
CA GLU A 428 -25.92 3.89 -6.11
C GLU A 428 -25.40 2.58 -5.51
N ASN A 429 -25.64 2.35 -4.22
CA ASN A 429 -25.28 1.08 -3.57
C ASN A 429 -26.07 -0.11 -4.14
N MET A 430 -27.33 0.06 -4.47
CA MET A 430 -28.13 -0.99 -5.09
C MET A 430 -27.63 -1.34 -6.51
N ARG A 431 -27.23 -0.33 -7.29
CA ARG A 431 -26.68 -0.51 -8.64
C ARG A 431 -25.33 -1.23 -8.70
N TRP A 432 -24.70 -1.49 -7.55
CA TRP A 432 -23.56 -2.44 -7.50
C TRP A 432 -23.98 -3.88 -7.83
N GLY A 433 -25.21 -4.28 -7.51
CA GLY A 433 -25.76 -5.57 -7.90
C GLY A 433 -26.07 -5.63 -9.41
N ASN A 434 -26.71 -4.57 -9.93
CA ASN A 434 -26.99 -4.42 -11.36
C ASN A 434 -26.95 -2.95 -11.76
N LYS A 435 -25.95 -2.58 -12.58
CA LYS A 435 -25.75 -1.19 -13.05
C LYS A 435 -26.94 -0.63 -13.82
N GLN A 436 -27.70 -1.50 -14.49
CA GLN A 436 -28.83 -1.14 -15.36
C GLN A 436 -30.18 -1.25 -14.65
N ALA A 437 -30.19 -1.58 -13.35
CA ALA A 437 -31.43 -1.72 -12.59
C ALA A 437 -32.26 -0.43 -12.62
N THR A 438 -33.52 -0.57 -12.97
CA THR A 438 -34.51 0.50 -12.90
C THR A 438 -34.83 0.84 -11.45
N ASP A 439 -35.44 2.02 -11.21
CA ASP A 439 -35.83 2.40 -9.86
C ASP A 439 -36.91 1.45 -9.31
N GLU A 440 -37.79 0.91 -10.17
CA GLU A 440 -38.82 -0.07 -9.81
C GLU A 440 -38.19 -1.40 -9.36
N GLU A 441 -37.18 -1.88 -10.07
CA GLU A 441 -36.46 -3.10 -9.70
C GLU A 441 -35.73 -2.93 -8.38
N ILE A 442 -35.13 -1.77 -8.14
CA ILE A 442 -34.48 -1.43 -6.87
C ILE A 442 -35.50 -1.44 -5.72
N ILE A 443 -36.65 -0.78 -5.90
CA ILE A 443 -37.71 -0.75 -4.90
C ILE A 443 -38.21 -2.17 -4.63
N GLN A 444 -38.43 -2.99 -5.66
CA GLN A 444 -38.89 -4.36 -5.49
C GLN A 444 -37.88 -5.23 -4.72
N ALA A 445 -36.58 -5.13 -5.04
CA ALA A 445 -35.55 -5.83 -4.30
C ALA A 445 -35.49 -5.38 -2.83
N CYS A 446 -35.63 -4.09 -2.57
CA CYS A 446 -35.69 -3.53 -1.22
C CYS A 446 -36.95 -3.98 -0.45
N LYS A 447 -38.08 -4.15 -1.11
CA LYS A 447 -39.30 -4.71 -0.50
C LYS A 447 -39.10 -6.17 -0.09
N ILE A 448 -38.53 -7.00 -0.97
CA ILE A 448 -38.22 -8.40 -0.68
C ILE A 448 -37.25 -8.50 0.52
N ALA A 449 -36.24 -7.64 0.57
CA ALA A 449 -35.26 -7.57 1.66
C ALA A 449 -35.78 -6.83 2.92
N GLN A 450 -37.06 -6.44 2.96
CA GLN A 450 -37.67 -5.67 4.05
C GLN A 450 -36.94 -4.34 4.34
N ALA A 451 -36.36 -3.72 3.30
CA ALA A 451 -35.61 -2.47 3.42
C ALA A 451 -36.43 -1.23 3.05
N ASP A 452 -37.46 -1.37 2.23
CA ASP A 452 -38.26 -0.24 1.70
C ASP A 452 -38.88 0.61 2.81
N GLU A 453 -39.45 0.00 3.86
CA GLU A 453 -40.12 0.69 4.96
C GLU A 453 -39.20 1.74 5.61
N PHE A 454 -38.02 1.34 6.08
CA PHE A 454 -37.12 2.29 6.71
C PHE A 454 -36.46 3.28 5.74
N ILE A 455 -36.36 2.90 4.44
CA ILE A 455 -35.84 3.83 3.42
C ILE A 455 -36.83 5.00 3.23
N GLN A 456 -38.13 4.70 3.24
CA GLN A 456 -39.19 5.73 3.13
C GLN A 456 -39.23 6.66 4.36
N GLU A 457 -38.76 6.23 5.51
CA GLU A 457 -38.63 7.08 6.70
C GLU A 457 -37.48 8.11 6.58
N PHE A 458 -36.52 7.89 5.71
CA PHE A 458 -35.45 8.84 5.47
C PHE A 458 -35.97 10.06 4.68
N LYS A 459 -35.51 11.25 5.05
CA LYS A 459 -35.93 12.52 4.43
C LYS A 459 -35.75 12.53 2.90
N GLU A 460 -34.71 11.89 2.39
CA GLU A 460 -34.38 11.83 0.96
C GLU A 460 -34.72 10.45 0.35
N GLY A 461 -35.37 9.55 1.11
CA GLY A 461 -35.74 8.21 0.65
C GLY A 461 -34.55 7.44 0.05
N TYR A 462 -34.70 6.93 -1.15
CA TYR A 462 -33.66 6.19 -1.88
C TYR A 462 -32.45 7.02 -2.30
N ASP A 463 -32.55 8.36 -2.29
CA ASP A 463 -31.45 9.26 -2.60
C ASP A 463 -30.63 9.63 -1.35
N THR A 464 -31.01 9.08 -0.18
CA THR A 464 -30.27 9.25 1.08
C THR A 464 -28.83 8.79 0.91
N LYS A 465 -27.90 9.66 1.31
CA LYS A 465 -26.46 9.40 1.26
C LYS A 465 -26.04 8.46 2.38
N ILE A 466 -25.37 7.39 2.02
CA ILE A 466 -24.70 6.46 2.91
C ILE A 466 -23.28 6.93 3.14
N GLU A 467 -22.87 7.00 4.40
CA GLU A 467 -21.50 7.30 4.77
C GLU A 467 -20.59 6.07 4.60
N ARG A 468 -19.27 6.29 4.63
CA ARG A 468 -18.28 5.24 4.46
C ARG A 468 -18.53 4.06 5.41
N GLY A 469 -18.68 2.88 4.84
CA GLY A 469 -18.95 1.64 5.58
C GLY A 469 -20.38 1.54 6.14
N GLY A 470 -21.28 2.48 5.79
CA GLY A 470 -22.64 2.51 6.31
C GLY A 470 -22.71 2.98 7.76
N ALA A 471 -21.86 3.94 8.17
CA ALA A 471 -21.79 4.42 9.55
C ALA A 471 -23.09 5.11 10.04
N ASN A 472 -23.87 5.65 9.12
CA ASN A 472 -25.14 6.33 9.40
C ASN A 472 -26.40 5.45 9.30
N VAL A 473 -26.23 4.13 9.16
CA VAL A 473 -27.32 3.15 9.18
C VAL A 473 -27.09 2.08 10.23
N SER A 474 -28.16 1.53 10.82
CA SER A 474 -28.05 0.47 11.80
C SER A 474 -27.51 -0.83 11.18
N GLY A 475 -27.02 -1.77 12.03
CA GLY A 475 -26.54 -3.07 11.56
C GLY A 475 -27.57 -3.84 10.74
N GLY A 476 -28.82 -3.91 11.24
CA GLY A 476 -29.92 -4.59 10.54
C GLY A 476 -30.36 -3.88 9.25
N GLN A 477 -30.35 -2.54 9.21
CA GLN A 477 -30.60 -1.76 7.98
C GLN A 477 -29.52 -2.05 6.94
N ARG A 478 -28.24 -2.08 7.35
CA ARG A 478 -27.10 -2.39 6.48
C ARG A 478 -27.19 -3.80 5.90
N GLN A 479 -27.53 -4.79 6.72
CA GLN A 479 -27.75 -6.17 6.26
C GLN A 479 -28.85 -6.24 5.21
N ARG A 480 -30.01 -5.65 5.46
CA ARG A 480 -31.13 -5.63 4.52
C ARG A 480 -30.78 -4.96 3.20
N LEU A 481 -30.01 -3.86 3.21
CA LEU A 481 -29.50 -3.23 1.99
C LEU A 481 -28.52 -4.13 1.23
N CYS A 482 -27.64 -4.86 1.91
CA CYS A 482 -26.73 -5.81 1.26
C CYS A 482 -27.48 -7.01 0.66
N ILE A 483 -28.56 -7.47 1.31
CA ILE A 483 -29.45 -8.50 0.74
C ILE A 483 -30.13 -7.96 -0.51
N ALA A 484 -30.73 -6.75 -0.47
CA ALA A 484 -31.38 -6.14 -1.64
C ALA A 484 -30.41 -6.00 -2.82
N ARG A 485 -29.16 -5.60 -2.56
CA ARG A 485 -28.10 -5.53 -3.57
C ARG A 485 -27.79 -6.89 -4.21
N ALA A 486 -27.75 -7.96 -3.42
CA ALA A 486 -27.54 -9.31 -3.92
C ALA A 486 -28.72 -9.82 -4.77
N LEU A 487 -29.94 -9.47 -4.40
CA LEU A 487 -31.16 -9.83 -5.16
C LEU A 487 -31.18 -9.21 -6.57
N LEU A 488 -30.68 -7.98 -6.70
CA LEU A 488 -30.59 -7.28 -8.00
C LEU A 488 -29.66 -7.95 -9.01
N MET A 489 -28.78 -8.84 -8.58
CA MET A 489 -27.96 -9.66 -9.48
C MET A 489 -28.78 -10.72 -10.22
N ASN A 490 -29.99 -11.04 -9.74
CA ASN A 490 -30.83 -12.14 -10.23
C ASN A 490 -30.05 -13.48 -10.35
N PRO A 491 -29.43 -13.94 -9.24
CA PRO A 491 -28.47 -15.03 -9.28
C PRO A 491 -29.13 -16.41 -9.37
N LYS A 492 -28.40 -17.41 -9.91
CA LYS A 492 -28.76 -18.82 -9.82
C LYS A 492 -28.51 -19.42 -8.43
N ILE A 493 -27.53 -18.87 -7.70
CA ILE A 493 -27.16 -19.28 -6.35
C ILE A 493 -27.07 -18.05 -5.48
N LEU A 494 -27.81 -18.01 -4.36
CA LEU A 494 -27.77 -16.97 -3.34
C LEU A 494 -27.19 -17.54 -2.05
N ILE A 495 -26.09 -16.96 -1.59
CA ILE A 495 -25.40 -17.34 -0.36
C ILE A 495 -25.57 -16.22 0.67
N LEU A 496 -26.06 -16.57 1.85
CA LEU A 496 -26.27 -15.69 2.99
C LEU A 496 -25.38 -16.16 4.15
N ASP A 497 -24.20 -15.54 4.31
CA ASP A 497 -23.25 -15.92 5.37
C ASP A 497 -23.51 -15.06 6.62
N ASP A 498 -24.26 -15.63 7.59
CA ASP A 498 -24.69 -15.00 8.85
C ASP A 498 -25.28 -13.59 8.66
N SER A 499 -25.93 -13.38 7.52
CA SER A 499 -26.34 -12.06 7.04
C SER A 499 -27.69 -11.58 7.57
N THR A 500 -28.32 -12.32 8.49
CA THR A 500 -29.55 -11.93 9.20
C THR A 500 -29.37 -11.85 10.72
N SER A 501 -28.17 -12.02 11.23
CA SER A 501 -27.88 -12.05 12.69
C SER A 501 -28.23 -10.76 13.42
N ALA A 502 -28.12 -9.59 12.77
CA ALA A 502 -28.49 -8.28 13.31
C ALA A 502 -29.94 -7.87 12.98
N VAL A 503 -30.71 -8.75 12.33
CA VAL A 503 -32.13 -8.53 12.00
C VAL A 503 -32.98 -9.25 13.07
N ASP A 504 -34.09 -8.67 13.45
CA ASP A 504 -35.05 -9.31 14.34
C ASP A 504 -35.73 -10.52 13.70
N THR A 505 -36.22 -11.46 14.53
CA THR A 505 -36.75 -12.74 14.07
C THR A 505 -37.98 -12.59 13.16
N LYS A 506 -38.81 -11.54 13.36
CA LYS A 506 -39.98 -11.29 12.53
C LYS A 506 -39.58 -10.85 11.13
N THR A 507 -38.69 -9.88 11.04
CA THR A 507 -38.15 -9.38 9.77
C THR A 507 -37.36 -10.48 9.02
N ASP A 508 -36.56 -11.29 9.70
CA ASP A 508 -35.89 -12.44 9.09
C ASP A 508 -36.87 -13.44 8.46
N SER A 509 -37.98 -13.74 9.16
CA SER A 509 -39.03 -14.61 8.62
C SER A 509 -39.69 -14.00 7.36
N LEU A 510 -39.96 -12.68 7.35
CA LEU A 510 -40.53 -12.01 6.18
C LEU A 510 -39.56 -12.00 4.99
N ILE A 511 -38.26 -11.81 5.21
CA ILE A 511 -37.23 -11.93 4.16
C ILE A 511 -37.25 -13.32 3.54
N ARG A 512 -37.28 -14.38 4.37
CA ARG A 512 -37.34 -15.78 3.87
C ARG A 512 -38.62 -16.08 3.09
N GLN A 513 -39.77 -15.57 3.54
CA GLN A 513 -41.02 -15.67 2.76
C GLN A 513 -40.90 -14.94 1.42
N GLY A 514 -40.28 -13.76 1.41
CA GLY A 514 -39.95 -13.03 0.18
C GLY A 514 -39.08 -13.84 -0.79
N PHE A 515 -38.08 -14.56 -0.28
CA PHE A 515 -37.25 -15.45 -1.11
C PHE A 515 -38.05 -16.65 -1.66
N ALA A 516 -38.89 -17.26 -0.83
CA ALA A 516 -39.73 -18.40 -1.28
C ALA A 516 -40.71 -18.01 -2.40
N SER A 517 -41.23 -16.78 -2.37
CA SER A 517 -42.15 -16.29 -3.39
C SER A 517 -41.45 -15.81 -4.67
N SER A 518 -40.30 -15.11 -4.56
CA SER A 518 -39.68 -14.39 -5.68
C SER A 518 -38.48 -15.12 -6.29
N LEU A 519 -37.86 -16.09 -5.61
CA LEU A 519 -36.63 -16.78 -6.01
C LEU A 519 -36.83 -18.32 -6.05
N LYS A 520 -37.88 -18.80 -6.70
CA LYS A 520 -38.21 -20.24 -6.70
C LYS A 520 -37.12 -21.13 -7.32
N ASP A 521 -36.51 -20.66 -8.40
CA ASP A 521 -35.51 -21.43 -9.16
C ASP A 521 -34.06 -21.17 -8.68
N THR A 522 -33.87 -20.26 -7.72
CA THR A 522 -32.56 -19.92 -7.16
C THR A 522 -32.23 -20.86 -6.01
N THR A 523 -31.06 -21.48 -6.03
CA THR A 523 -30.51 -22.25 -4.91
C THR A 523 -30.10 -21.29 -3.79
N LYS A 524 -30.55 -21.55 -2.57
CA LYS A 524 -30.30 -20.68 -1.42
C LYS A 524 -29.47 -21.40 -0.38
N ILE A 525 -28.37 -20.84 0.03
CA ILE A 525 -27.51 -21.36 1.11
C ILE A 525 -27.51 -20.32 2.23
N ILE A 526 -28.03 -20.73 3.37
CA ILE A 526 -28.19 -19.87 4.55
C ILE A 526 -27.29 -20.40 5.68
N ILE A 527 -26.22 -19.69 5.98
CA ILE A 527 -25.44 -19.94 7.20
C ILE A 527 -26.09 -19.16 8.34
N GLY A 528 -26.56 -19.88 9.34
CA GLY A 528 -27.20 -19.28 10.50
C GLY A 528 -26.63 -19.79 11.83
N GLN A 529 -26.47 -18.87 12.79
CA GLN A 529 -26.20 -19.21 14.18
C GLN A 529 -27.49 -19.54 14.93
N ARG A 530 -28.63 -19.04 14.42
CA ARG A 530 -29.97 -19.32 15.00
C ARG A 530 -30.64 -20.42 14.21
N ILE A 531 -31.12 -21.44 14.93
CA ILE A 531 -31.88 -22.53 14.29
C ILE A 531 -33.15 -21.99 13.62
N SER A 532 -33.80 -20.97 14.22
CA SER A 532 -34.99 -20.34 13.64
C SER A 532 -34.76 -19.76 12.22
N SER A 533 -33.53 -19.47 11.83
CA SER A 533 -33.21 -18.94 10.49
C SER A 533 -33.03 -20.04 9.44
N ILE A 534 -32.84 -21.32 9.86
CA ILE A 534 -32.51 -22.43 8.97
C ILE A 534 -33.48 -23.62 9.10
N GLN A 535 -34.36 -23.62 10.12
CA GLN A 535 -35.24 -24.77 10.40
C GLN A 535 -36.22 -25.12 9.27
N ASP A 536 -36.58 -24.13 8.44
CA ASP A 536 -37.49 -24.30 7.30
C ASP A 536 -36.74 -24.67 6.01
N ALA A 537 -35.42 -24.93 6.05
CA ALA A 537 -34.62 -25.36 4.92
C ALA A 537 -34.99 -26.80 4.51
N ASP A 538 -34.88 -27.10 3.20
CA ASP A 538 -35.14 -28.47 2.67
C ASP A 538 -34.16 -29.46 3.29
N ARG A 539 -32.92 -29.08 3.45
CA ARG A 539 -31.90 -29.84 4.19
C ARG A 539 -31.01 -28.89 5.01
N ILE A 540 -30.56 -29.38 6.13
CA ILE A 540 -29.63 -28.69 7.02
C ILE A 540 -28.34 -29.51 7.10
N ILE A 541 -27.21 -28.85 6.92
CA ILE A 541 -25.87 -29.41 7.04
C ILE A 541 -25.30 -28.99 8.40
N VAL A 542 -24.94 -29.96 9.22
CA VAL A 542 -24.25 -29.72 10.48
C VAL A 542 -22.76 -29.91 10.26
N MET A 543 -21.99 -28.82 10.45
CA MET A 543 -20.53 -28.82 10.32
C MET A 543 -19.85 -28.87 11.68
N ASN A 544 -18.87 -29.74 11.80
CA ASN A 544 -18.03 -29.86 12.98
C ASN A 544 -16.57 -30.12 12.57
N ASP A 545 -15.65 -29.33 13.09
CA ASP A 545 -14.20 -29.50 12.94
C ASP A 545 -13.72 -29.64 11.47
N GLY A 546 -14.34 -28.89 10.56
CA GLY A 546 -14.06 -28.90 9.13
C GLY A 546 -14.65 -30.06 8.34
N ARG A 547 -15.54 -30.82 8.93
CA ARG A 547 -16.24 -31.96 8.30
C ARG A 547 -17.76 -31.78 8.36
N ILE A 548 -18.46 -32.48 7.48
CA ILE A 548 -19.90 -32.63 7.58
C ILE A 548 -20.19 -33.74 8.61
N ASP A 549 -20.81 -33.36 9.72
CA ASP A 549 -21.20 -34.29 10.80
C ASP A 549 -22.53 -34.99 10.47
N ALA A 550 -23.51 -34.24 9.97
CA ALA A 550 -24.79 -34.77 9.57
C ALA A 550 -25.48 -33.90 8.51
N ILE A 551 -26.38 -34.51 7.73
CA ILE A 551 -27.29 -33.83 6.80
C ILE A 551 -28.69 -34.42 6.98
N GLY A 552 -29.70 -33.55 7.14
CA GLY A 552 -31.09 -34.00 7.30
C GLY A 552 -32.05 -32.81 7.37
N THR A 553 -33.32 -33.11 7.58
CA THR A 553 -34.34 -32.10 7.88
C THR A 553 -34.22 -31.65 9.35
N HIS A 554 -34.94 -30.61 9.72
CA HIS A 554 -35.00 -30.14 11.11
C HIS A 554 -35.34 -31.28 12.07
N ASP A 555 -36.45 -32.02 11.77
CA ASP A 555 -36.95 -33.07 12.66
C ASP A 555 -35.98 -34.25 12.72
N ASP A 556 -35.37 -34.65 11.60
CA ASP A 556 -34.37 -35.70 11.56
C ASP A 556 -33.16 -35.37 12.42
N LEU A 557 -32.67 -34.15 12.37
CA LEU A 557 -31.49 -33.70 13.10
C LEU A 557 -31.78 -33.53 14.59
N VAL A 558 -32.95 -33.04 14.97
CA VAL A 558 -33.38 -33.00 16.37
C VAL A 558 -33.44 -34.42 16.98
N ALA A 559 -33.91 -35.41 16.21
CA ALA A 559 -33.99 -36.77 16.65
C ALA A 559 -32.61 -37.47 16.73
N ASN A 560 -31.77 -37.29 15.69
CA ASN A 560 -30.61 -38.16 15.44
C ASN A 560 -29.24 -37.49 15.64
N ASN A 561 -29.16 -36.15 15.66
CA ASN A 561 -27.87 -35.46 15.80
C ASN A 561 -27.73 -34.76 17.15
N ALA A 562 -26.71 -35.11 17.92
CA ALA A 562 -26.48 -34.55 19.24
C ALA A 562 -26.16 -33.06 19.22
N ILE A 563 -25.27 -32.62 18.32
CA ILE A 563 -24.83 -31.21 18.17
C ILE A 563 -26.04 -30.32 17.86
N TYR A 564 -26.84 -30.70 16.85
CA TYR A 564 -28.02 -29.94 16.45
C TYR A 564 -29.06 -29.87 17.60
N ARG A 565 -29.32 -30.98 18.25
CA ARG A 565 -30.28 -31.08 19.35
C ARG A 565 -29.87 -30.22 20.56
N ASP A 566 -28.59 -30.21 20.91
CA ASP A 566 -28.09 -29.39 22.01
C ASP A 566 -28.22 -27.90 21.72
N VAL A 567 -27.85 -27.45 20.51
CA VAL A 567 -28.07 -26.07 20.08
C VAL A 567 -29.54 -25.69 20.07
N TYR A 568 -30.43 -26.60 19.59
CA TYR A 568 -31.86 -26.39 19.59
C TYR A 568 -32.43 -26.22 20.99
N LYS A 569 -32.05 -27.11 21.93
CA LYS A 569 -32.47 -27.03 23.32
C LYS A 569 -32.01 -25.73 23.97
N MET A 570 -30.76 -25.33 23.79
CA MET A 570 -30.22 -24.09 24.35
C MET A 570 -30.98 -22.86 23.84
N GLN A 571 -31.34 -22.81 22.54
CA GLN A 571 -32.05 -21.69 21.95
C GLN A 571 -33.55 -21.64 22.26
N THR A 572 -34.19 -22.81 22.53
CA THR A 572 -35.62 -22.89 22.90
C THR A 572 -35.84 -22.73 24.39
N GLN A 573 -34.98 -23.30 25.24
CA GLN A 573 -35.11 -23.17 26.71
C GLN A 573 -34.74 -21.76 27.20
N GLY A 574 -33.85 -21.04 26.53
CA GLY A 574 -33.53 -19.63 26.84
C GLY A 574 -34.67 -18.64 26.57
N LYS A 575 -35.68 -19.01 25.78
CA LYS A 575 -36.89 -18.19 25.57
C LYS A 575 -37.91 -18.31 26.70
N GLY A 576 -37.90 -19.40 27.49
CA GLY A 576 -38.86 -19.62 28.58
C GLY A 576 -38.57 -18.85 29.88
N VAL A 577 -37.42 -18.20 29.98
CA VAL A 577 -37.03 -17.41 31.17
C VAL A 577 -37.20 -15.91 30.96
N ALA A 578 -37.21 -15.46 29.72
CA ALA A 578 -37.35 -14.02 29.39
C ALA A 578 -38.82 -13.55 29.23
N ASP A 579 -39.77 -14.47 29.08
CA ASP A 579 -41.21 -14.14 29.01
C ASP A 579 -41.93 -14.28 30.37
N ALA A 580 -41.18 -14.51 31.46
CA ALA A 580 -41.71 -14.67 32.80
C ALA A 580 -41.25 -13.60 33.83
N GLU A 581 -40.61 -12.53 33.36
CA GLU A 581 -40.38 -11.27 34.06
C GLU A 581 -40.96 -10.14 33.20
#